data_c6946b21d30524d0ccf1e2699de80468
#
_entry.id   c6946b21d30524d0ccf1e2699de80468
#
_cell.length_a   1.000
_cell.length_b   1.000
_cell.length_c   1.000
_cell.angle_alpha   90.00
_cell.angle_beta   90.00
_cell.angle_gamma   90.00
#
_symmetry.space_group_name_H-M   'P 1'
#
loop_
_entity.id
_entity.type
_entity.pdbx_description
1 polymer ?
#
loop_
_entity_poly.entity_id
_entity_poly.type
_entity_poly.pdbx_seq_one_letter_code
_entity_poly.pdbx_strand_id
1 'polypeptide(L)'
;AAYDRFGHAAFEQGMGGGGPGFGAGFASSFSDIFEDLFGMAGQRRSGGRERGADLRYNMEITLEEAFQGKTAQIEIPVSVTCESCSGTGAKAGTKPKTCSHCGGAGRIRQAQGFFTLERTCPGCQGRGQMIEDACTSCAGSGRVTRERTLSVNIPPGVEDGTRIRLAGEGEAGVRGGPPGDLYIFLSLTAHQFFQRDGADLHCRVPISMVTAALGGEFEVPTIDKGQTKVKVPAGTQSSRRFRIASKGMPVLRSRQTGDMYVQVVVETPQNLTKKQQELLMEFEKLSSGATQPEAAGFFSKVKDFFGSRSV
;
A
#
# COMPACT_ATOMS: atom_id res chain seq x y z
N ALA A 1 -23.78 0.02 -11.60
CA ALA A 1 -24.98 0.74 -11.10
C ALA A 1 -26.07 0.95 -12.16
N ALA A 2 -25.75 1.21 -13.43
CA ALA A 2 -26.76 1.33 -14.51
C ALA A 2 -27.19 -0.04 -15.05
N TYR A 3 -26.27 -0.97 -15.14
CA TYR A 3 -26.52 -2.35 -15.57
C TYR A 3 -27.40 -3.14 -14.60
N ASP A 4 -27.26 -2.88 -13.29
CA ASP A 4 -28.04 -3.54 -12.23
C ASP A 4 -29.50 -3.09 -12.16
N ARG A 5 -29.84 -1.96 -12.79
CA ARG A 5 -31.24 -1.43 -12.81
C ARG A 5 -31.97 -1.71 -14.09
N PHE A 6 -31.31 -1.87 -15.22
CA PHE A 6 -31.99 -1.90 -16.54
C PHE A 6 -31.62 -3.10 -17.42
N GLY A 7 -30.71 -3.97 -17.02
CA GLY A 7 -30.30 -5.18 -17.73
C GLY A 7 -29.91 -4.93 -19.20
N HIS A 8 -29.97 -5.97 -20.03
CA HIS A 8 -29.66 -5.92 -21.48
C HIS A 8 -30.63 -5.01 -22.30
N ALA A 9 -31.86 -4.75 -21.83
CA ALA A 9 -32.82 -3.95 -22.55
C ALA A 9 -32.42 -2.48 -22.79
N ALA A 10 -31.46 -1.96 -22.02
CA ALA A 10 -30.95 -0.60 -22.20
C ALA A 10 -30.01 -0.46 -23.40
N PHE A 11 -29.54 -1.56 -23.97
CA PHE A 11 -28.57 -1.55 -25.06
C PHE A 11 -29.15 -1.99 -26.42
N GLU A 12 -30.30 -2.66 -26.43
CA GLU A 12 -30.91 -3.16 -27.68
C GLU A 12 -31.80 -2.13 -28.39
N GLN A 13 -32.15 -1.01 -27.75
CA GLN A 13 -33.08 0.01 -28.30
C GLN A 13 -32.35 1.22 -28.96
N GLY A 14 -31.12 1.08 -29.35
CA GLY A 14 -30.26 2.16 -29.88
C GLY A 14 -30.01 2.15 -31.38
N MET A 15 -30.71 1.31 -32.19
CA MET A 15 -30.48 1.34 -33.64
C MET A 15 -31.79 1.04 -34.41
N GLY A 16 -32.51 2.10 -34.77
CA GLY A 16 -33.50 2.06 -35.84
C GLY A 16 -34.83 2.73 -35.49
N GLY A 17 -35.12 3.89 -36.05
CA GLY A 17 -36.47 4.38 -36.21
C GLY A 17 -36.72 5.81 -35.70
N GLY A 18 -36.75 6.75 -36.62
CA GLY A 18 -37.16 8.14 -36.38
C GLY A 18 -38.60 8.27 -35.92
N GLY A 19 -38.81 9.05 -34.85
CA GLY A 19 -40.09 9.52 -34.40
C GLY A 19 -39.92 10.83 -33.61
N PRO A 20 -40.71 11.89 -33.88
CA PRO A 20 -40.54 13.20 -33.27
C PRO A 20 -41.22 13.24 -31.91
N GLY A 21 -40.48 13.33 -30.81
CA GLY A 21 -41.15 13.62 -29.56
C GLY A 21 -40.48 13.20 -28.26
N PHE A 22 -39.15 13.33 -28.09
CA PHE A 22 -38.55 13.32 -26.75
C PHE A 22 -37.44 14.36 -26.71
N GLY A 23 -37.85 15.58 -26.44
CA GLY A 23 -37.02 16.75 -26.49
C GLY A 23 -36.31 17.10 -25.21
N ALA A 24 -35.22 17.81 -25.37
CA ALA A 24 -34.60 18.82 -24.53
C ALA A 24 -33.90 18.44 -23.21
N GLY A 25 -34.22 17.35 -22.54
CA GLY A 25 -33.62 17.04 -21.24
C GLY A 25 -32.46 16.03 -21.30
N PHE A 26 -32.37 15.22 -22.34
CA PHE A 26 -31.34 14.19 -22.50
C PHE A 26 -30.12 14.66 -23.30
N ALA A 27 -30.31 15.69 -24.13
CA ALA A 27 -29.22 16.25 -24.96
C ALA A 27 -28.16 16.99 -24.13
N SER A 28 -28.55 17.61 -23.01
CA SER A 28 -27.59 18.33 -22.14
C SER A 28 -26.67 17.39 -21.37
N SER A 29 -27.17 16.25 -20.91
CA SER A 29 -26.33 15.28 -20.16
C SER A 29 -25.37 14.49 -21.06
N PHE A 30 -25.72 14.33 -22.36
CA PHE A 30 -24.80 13.74 -23.34
C PHE A 30 -23.77 14.73 -23.87
N SER A 31 -24.12 16.02 -23.91
CA SER A 31 -23.17 17.09 -24.30
C SER A 31 -22.02 17.18 -23.29
N ASP A 32 -22.31 17.12 -22.00
CA ASP A 32 -21.28 17.22 -20.95
C ASP A 32 -20.34 15.99 -20.95
N ILE A 33 -20.89 14.78 -21.18
CA ILE A 33 -20.08 13.55 -21.32
C ILE A 33 -19.31 13.53 -22.64
N PHE A 34 -19.89 14.13 -23.70
CA PHE A 34 -19.22 14.23 -25.00
C PHE A 34 -18.14 15.32 -25.00
N GLU A 35 -18.35 16.43 -24.29
CA GLU A 35 -17.32 17.44 -24.07
C GLU A 35 -16.18 16.93 -23.21
N ASP A 36 -16.44 16.14 -22.16
CA ASP A 36 -15.39 15.48 -21.36
C ASP A 36 -14.62 14.44 -22.17
N LEU A 37 -15.27 13.63 -22.99
CA LEU A 37 -14.64 12.60 -23.79
C LEU A 37 -13.93 13.14 -25.06
N PHE A 38 -14.54 14.15 -25.74
CA PHE A 38 -13.97 14.79 -26.93
C PHE A 38 -13.26 16.10 -26.61
N GLY A 39 -13.58 16.80 -25.52
CA GLY A 39 -12.87 17.97 -25.03
C GLY A 39 -11.44 17.60 -24.59
N MET A 40 -11.24 16.37 -24.10
CA MET A 40 -9.90 15.82 -23.85
C MET A 40 -9.05 15.65 -25.13
N ALA A 41 -9.68 15.51 -26.30
CA ALA A 41 -9.00 15.48 -27.59
C ALA A 41 -8.63 16.86 -28.14
N GLY A 42 -9.25 17.92 -27.59
CA GLY A 42 -9.05 19.32 -28.01
C GLY A 42 -8.07 20.13 -27.16
N GLN A 43 -7.46 19.54 -26.12
CA GLN A 43 -6.46 20.23 -25.32
C GLN A 43 -5.25 20.51 -26.23
N ARG A 44 -5.18 21.73 -26.72
CA ARG A 44 -4.07 22.28 -27.48
C ARG A 44 -2.78 21.90 -26.76
N ARG A 45 -2.08 20.89 -27.26
CA ARG A 45 -0.76 20.49 -26.77
C ARG A 45 0.14 21.71 -26.90
N SER A 46 0.24 22.44 -25.83
CA SER A 46 1.16 23.56 -25.62
C SER A 46 2.56 23.07 -26.01
N GLY A 47 3.04 23.54 -27.15
CA GLY A 47 4.38 23.44 -27.72
C GLY A 47 5.39 22.51 -27.08
N GLY A 48 5.15 21.20 -27.11
CA GLY A 48 6.19 20.21 -26.87
C GLY A 48 6.76 20.11 -25.44
N ARG A 49 6.21 20.81 -24.45
CA ARG A 49 6.58 20.65 -23.05
C ARG A 49 5.86 19.43 -22.47
N GLU A 50 6.62 18.49 -21.95
CA GLU A 50 6.07 17.29 -21.35
C GLU A 50 6.45 17.22 -19.87
N ARG A 51 5.50 16.82 -19.02
CA ARG A 51 5.77 16.60 -17.59
C ARG A 51 6.75 15.45 -17.44
N GLY A 52 7.66 15.55 -16.47
CA GLY A 52 8.55 14.45 -16.09
C GLY A 52 7.78 13.24 -15.59
N ALA A 53 8.41 12.08 -15.69
CA ALA A 53 7.85 10.85 -15.17
C ALA A 53 7.82 10.86 -13.63
N ASP A 54 6.78 10.26 -13.08
CA ASP A 54 6.72 10.01 -11.64
C ASP A 54 7.64 8.85 -11.30
N LEU A 55 8.32 8.97 -10.15
CA LEU A 55 9.22 7.95 -9.63
C LEU A 55 8.55 7.16 -8.51
N ARG A 56 8.93 5.90 -8.39
CA ARG A 56 8.51 5.01 -7.33
C ARG A 56 9.71 4.55 -6.52
N TYR A 57 9.60 4.64 -5.20
CA TYR A 57 10.58 4.14 -4.25
C TYR A 57 9.89 3.23 -3.22
N ASN A 58 10.40 2.03 -2.99
CA ASN A 58 9.89 1.14 -1.95
C ASN A 58 10.80 1.27 -0.73
N MET A 59 10.21 1.48 0.45
CA MET A 59 10.93 1.63 1.70
C MET A 59 10.38 0.64 2.72
N GLU A 60 11.25 -0.15 3.29
CA GLU A 60 10.94 -1.03 4.40
C GLU A 60 11.18 -0.30 5.72
N ILE A 61 10.22 -0.43 6.63
CA ILE A 61 10.30 0.12 7.98
C ILE A 61 9.91 -0.95 9.01
N THR A 62 10.45 -0.84 10.21
CA THR A 62 10.07 -1.73 11.30
C THR A 62 8.77 -1.29 11.96
N LEU A 63 8.20 -2.17 12.77
CA LEU A 63 6.96 -1.87 13.50
C LEU A 63 7.17 -0.76 14.53
N GLU A 64 8.34 -0.71 15.16
CA GLU A 64 8.73 0.34 16.11
C GLU A 64 8.91 1.70 15.42
N GLU A 65 9.48 1.71 14.21
CA GLU A 65 9.60 2.92 13.41
C GLU A 65 8.22 3.43 12.98
N ALA A 66 7.32 2.53 12.62
CA ALA A 66 5.93 2.88 12.33
C ALA A 66 5.17 3.37 13.59
N PHE A 67 5.53 2.89 14.79
CA PHE A 67 4.97 3.35 16.05
C PHE A 67 5.43 4.77 16.39
N GLN A 68 6.72 5.04 16.34
CA GLN A 68 7.31 6.32 16.76
C GLN A 68 7.23 7.39 15.67
N GLY A 69 7.14 6.98 14.41
CA GLY A 69 7.46 7.81 13.27
C GLY A 69 8.97 7.92 13.06
N LYS A 70 9.39 8.27 11.85
CA LYS A 70 10.79 8.34 11.47
C LYS A 70 11.02 9.40 10.40
N THR A 71 12.09 10.16 10.54
CA THR A 71 12.63 10.94 9.42
C THR A 71 13.76 10.14 8.78
N ALA A 72 13.56 9.70 7.54
CA ALA A 72 14.52 8.92 6.78
C ALA A 72 15.16 9.79 5.69
N GLN A 73 16.44 9.56 5.41
CA GLN A 73 17.09 10.09 4.22
C GLN A 73 17.17 9.00 3.17
N ILE A 74 16.76 9.32 1.96
CA ILE A 74 16.82 8.43 0.81
C ILE A 74 17.67 9.05 -0.28
N GLU A 75 18.42 8.23 -0.97
CA GLU A 75 19.19 8.61 -2.14
C GLU A 75 18.57 7.98 -3.37
N ILE A 76 18.24 8.80 -4.34
CA ILE A 76 17.61 8.35 -5.58
C ILE A 76 18.31 8.95 -6.79
N PRO A 77 18.55 8.16 -7.84
CA PRO A 77 19.00 8.69 -9.12
C PRO A 77 17.81 9.34 -9.83
N VAL A 78 17.91 10.64 -10.07
CA VAL A 78 16.85 11.42 -10.72
C VAL A 78 17.40 12.13 -11.96
N SER A 79 16.65 12.06 -13.07
CA SER A 79 16.95 12.88 -14.24
C SER A 79 16.58 14.35 -13.94
N VAL A 80 17.59 15.20 -13.82
CA VAL A 80 17.42 16.63 -13.59
C VAL A 80 17.68 17.43 -14.88
N THR A 81 17.15 18.64 -14.95
CA THR A 81 17.42 19.54 -16.07
C THR A 81 18.92 19.81 -16.18
N CYS A 82 19.48 19.66 -17.38
CA CYS A 82 20.88 19.96 -17.63
C CYS A 82 21.16 21.45 -17.44
N GLU A 83 21.99 21.80 -16.50
CA GLU A 83 22.36 23.19 -16.18
C GLU A 83 23.08 23.86 -17.35
N SER A 84 23.98 23.13 -18.04
CA SER A 84 24.77 23.68 -19.13
C SER A 84 23.95 24.18 -20.32
N CYS A 85 22.78 23.60 -20.57
CA CYS A 85 21.89 23.99 -21.66
C CYS A 85 20.50 24.42 -21.19
N SER A 86 20.25 24.47 -19.88
CA SER A 86 18.94 24.81 -19.30
C SER A 86 17.78 24.01 -19.92
N GLY A 87 18.02 22.72 -20.18
CA GLY A 87 17.03 21.78 -20.70
C GLY A 87 16.79 21.84 -22.22
N THR A 88 17.46 22.72 -22.97
CA THR A 88 17.29 22.82 -24.43
C THR A 88 17.93 21.67 -25.20
N GLY A 89 18.94 21.03 -24.64
CA GLY A 89 19.77 20.02 -25.32
C GLY A 89 20.76 20.58 -26.32
N ALA A 90 20.70 21.88 -26.64
CA ALA A 90 21.62 22.56 -27.55
C ALA A 90 22.85 23.04 -26.82
N LYS A 91 23.97 23.14 -27.51
CA LYS A 91 25.22 23.72 -26.98
C LYS A 91 24.99 25.16 -26.51
N ALA A 92 25.66 25.56 -25.44
CA ALA A 92 25.58 26.93 -24.91
C ALA A 92 25.83 27.97 -26.02
N GLY A 93 24.93 28.94 -26.13
CA GLY A 93 24.98 29.96 -27.19
C GLY A 93 24.24 29.59 -28.49
N THR A 94 23.80 28.35 -28.65
CA THR A 94 22.96 27.91 -29.78
C THR A 94 21.52 27.65 -29.35
N LYS A 95 20.58 27.73 -30.32
CA LYS A 95 19.16 27.46 -30.07
C LYS A 95 18.68 26.32 -30.94
N PRO A 96 17.80 25.42 -30.42
CA PRO A 96 17.13 24.43 -31.26
C PRO A 96 16.36 25.12 -32.39
N LYS A 97 16.48 24.58 -33.63
CA LYS A 97 15.73 25.05 -34.80
C LYS A 97 14.43 24.28 -34.95
N THR A 98 13.37 24.95 -35.37
CA THR A 98 12.11 24.25 -35.71
C THR A 98 12.35 23.27 -36.85
N CYS A 99 11.87 22.04 -36.72
CA CYS A 99 12.01 20.99 -37.74
C CYS A 99 11.26 21.40 -39.00
N SER A 100 11.96 21.54 -40.13
CA SER A 100 11.38 21.90 -41.43
C SER A 100 10.43 20.83 -41.99
N HIS A 101 10.65 19.54 -41.67
CA HIS A 101 9.81 18.44 -42.15
C HIS A 101 8.39 18.41 -41.54
N CYS A 102 8.21 18.87 -40.30
CA CYS A 102 6.92 18.84 -39.61
C CYS A 102 6.44 20.21 -39.12
N GLY A 103 7.18 21.28 -39.43
CA GLY A 103 6.83 22.62 -38.95
C GLY A 103 6.74 22.77 -37.44
N GLY A 104 7.47 21.93 -36.67
CA GLY A 104 7.43 21.92 -35.21
C GLY A 104 6.43 20.94 -34.60
N ALA A 105 5.56 20.31 -35.40
CA ALA A 105 4.50 19.44 -34.89
C ALA A 105 5.00 18.10 -34.31
N GLY A 106 6.24 17.70 -34.64
CA GLY A 106 6.81 16.39 -34.24
C GLY A 106 6.21 15.18 -34.97
N ARG A 107 5.12 15.40 -35.72
CA ARG A 107 4.37 14.38 -36.45
C ARG A 107 4.11 14.85 -37.86
N ILE A 108 3.99 13.91 -38.79
CA ILE A 108 3.57 14.17 -40.18
C ILE A 108 2.26 13.43 -40.42
N ARG A 109 1.33 14.12 -41.09
CA ARG A 109 0.05 13.58 -41.50
C ARG A 109 0.13 13.20 -42.95
N GLN A 110 -0.20 11.97 -43.25
CA GLN A 110 -0.26 11.46 -44.64
C GLN A 110 -1.70 11.01 -44.88
N ALA A 111 -2.35 11.67 -45.83
CA ALA A 111 -3.68 11.27 -46.29
C ALA A 111 -3.55 10.06 -47.24
N GLN A 112 -4.25 9.00 -46.92
CA GLN A 112 -4.43 7.84 -47.81
C GLN A 112 -5.94 7.63 -48.00
N GLY A 113 -6.47 8.17 -49.11
CA GLY A 113 -7.90 8.16 -49.38
C GLY A 113 -8.68 8.89 -48.30
N PHE A 114 -9.63 8.20 -47.67
CA PHE A 114 -10.49 8.77 -46.58
C PHE A 114 -9.84 8.74 -45.21
N PHE A 115 -8.65 8.16 -45.06
CA PHE A 115 -7.98 8.04 -43.78
C PHE A 115 -6.76 8.96 -43.71
N THR A 116 -6.59 9.63 -42.58
CA THR A 116 -5.38 10.39 -42.26
C THR A 116 -4.52 9.61 -41.29
N LEU A 117 -3.35 9.16 -41.75
CA LEU A 117 -2.37 8.45 -40.94
C LEU A 117 -1.41 9.46 -40.32
N GLU A 118 -1.33 9.51 -39.00
CA GLU A 118 -0.30 10.28 -38.29
C GLU A 118 0.87 9.35 -37.95
N ARG A 119 2.09 9.77 -38.33
CA ARG A 119 3.32 9.08 -37.94
C ARG A 119 4.33 10.05 -37.34
N THR A 120 5.23 9.54 -36.50
CA THR A 120 6.33 10.29 -35.94
C THR A 120 7.19 10.87 -37.08
N CYS A 121 7.53 12.17 -36.99
CA CYS A 121 8.38 12.81 -37.98
C CYS A 121 9.77 12.17 -38.00
N PRO A 122 10.25 11.59 -39.14
CA PRO A 122 11.55 10.95 -39.19
C PRO A 122 12.71 11.93 -39.06
N GLY A 123 12.51 13.21 -39.41
CA GLY A 123 13.56 14.22 -39.33
C GLY A 123 13.90 14.65 -37.92
N CYS A 124 12.90 14.77 -37.03
CA CYS A 124 13.10 15.17 -35.65
C CYS A 124 12.77 14.07 -34.63
N GLN A 125 12.35 12.90 -35.06
CA GLN A 125 11.99 11.77 -34.21
C GLN A 125 10.96 12.16 -33.12
N GLY A 126 9.96 12.92 -33.48
CA GLY A 126 8.92 13.37 -32.57
C GLY A 126 9.24 14.64 -31.79
N ARG A 127 10.47 15.14 -31.84
CA ARG A 127 10.91 16.30 -31.02
C ARG A 127 10.34 17.63 -31.50
N GLY A 128 9.92 17.76 -32.75
CA GLY A 128 9.47 19.03 -33.35
C GLY A 128 10.59 20.02 -33.61
N GLN A 129 11.77 19.81 -33.05
CA GLN A 129 12.96 20.65 -33.14
C GLN A 129 14.18 19.81 -33.53
N MET A 130 15.12 20.45 -34.17
CA MET A 130 16.42 19.88 -34.56
C MET A 130 17.52 20.60 -33.81
N ILE A 131 18.45 19.87 -33.26
CA ILE A 131 19.64 20.35 -32.57
C ILE A 131 20.82 20.08 -33.49
N GLU A 132 21.46 21.12 -34.05
CA GLU A 132 22.65 20.99 -34.88
C GLU A 132 23.87 20.71 -34.03
N ASP A 133 24.07 21.51 -32.97
CA ASP A 133 25.15 21.32 -32.01
C ASP A 133 24.57 20.81 -30.68
N ALA A 134 24.80 19.58 -30.39
CA ALA A 134 24.35 18.97 -29.15
C ALA A 134 25.15 19.45 -27.94
N CYS A 135 24.48 19.67 -26.82
CA CYS A 135 25.14 19.97 -25.55
C CYS A 135 26.03 18.79 -25.13
N THR A 136 27.30 19.06 -24.86
CA THR A 136 28.28 18.02 -24.48
C THR A 136 27.96 17.34 -23.17
N SER A 137 27.35 18.06 -22.20
CA SER A 137 27.03 17.55 -20.87
C SER A 137 25.85 16.57 -20.86
N CYS A 138 24.90 16.72 -21.79
CA CYS A 138 23.69 15.88 -21.83
C CYS A 138 23.49 15.17 -23.16
N ALA A 139 24.44 15.25 -24.09
CA ALA A 139 24.38 14.66 -25.44
C ALA A 139 23.06 14.95 -26.18
N GLY A 140 22.51 16.16 -26.04
CA GLY A 140 21.28 16.60 -26.69
C GLY A 140 19.98 16.19 -25.99
N SER A 141 20.03 15.46 -24.87
CA SER A 141 18.82 15.06 -24.13
C SER A 141 18.16 16.20 -23.35
N GLY A 142 18.92 17.24 -22.97
CA GLY A 142 18.46 18.33 -22.10
C GLY A 142 18.38 17.94 -20.61
N ARG A 143 18.71 16.70 -20.26
CA ARG A 143 18.65 16.17 -18.89
C ARG A 143 19.92 15.39 -18.57
N VAL A 144 20.26 15.33 -17.29
CA VAL A 144 21.39 14.54 -16.75
C VAL A 144 20.92 13.80 -15.53
N THR A 145 21.39 12.59 -15.33
CA THR A 145 21.08 11.82 -14.10
C THR A 145 22.01 12.30 -12.98
N ARG A 146 21.43 12.63 -11.83
CA ARG A 146 22.15 12.96 -10.60
C ARG A 146 21.52 12.24 -9.42
N GLU A 147 22.33 11.87 -8.47
CA GLU A 147 21.84 11.39 -7.18
C GLU A 147 21.35 12.58 -6.36
N ARG A 148 20.16 12.43 -5.78
CA ARG A 148 19.56 13.41 -4.87
C ARG A 148 19.26 12.72 -3.55
N THR A 149 19.69 13.37 -2.47
CA THR A 149 19.32 12.97 -1.11
C THR A 149 18.07 13.74 -0.71
N LEU A 150 17.01 13.03 -0.35
CA LEU A 150 15.74 13.60 0.07
C LEU A 150 15.42 13.16 1.49
N SER A 151 14.90 14.11 2.28
CA SER A 151 14.42 13.83 3.64
C SER A 151 12.93 13.50 3.59
N VAL A 152 12.56 12.33 4.09
CA VAL A 152 11.19 11.81 4.11
C VAL A 152 10.72 11.74 5.55
N ASN A 153 9.66 12.45 5.87
CA ASN A 153 9.03 12.38 7.19
C ASN A 153 7.91 11.32 7.17
N ILE A 154 8.10 10.25 7.92
CA ILE A 154 7.13 9.17 8.10
C ILE A 154 6.40 9.42 9.42
N PRO A 155 5.10 9.76 9.39
CA PRO A 155 4.35 10.03 10.61
C PRO A 155 4.09 8.74 11.40
N PRO A 156 3.88 8.81 12.72
CA PRO A 156 3.50 7.66 13.51
C PRO A 156 2.13 7.12 13.09
N GLY A 157 1.97 5.80 13.18
CA GLY A 157 0.72 5.12 12.85
C GLY A 157 0.58 4.69 11.40
N VAL A 158 1.58 4.91 10.54
CA VAL A 158 1.53 4.43 9.14
C VAL A 158 1.31 2.93 9.08
N GLU A 159 0.55 2.49 8.06
CA GLU A 159 0.23 1.08 7.81
C GLU A 159 1.03 0.53 6.64
N ASP A 160 1.04 -0.78 6.52
CA ASP A 160 1.61 -1.46 5.35
C ASP A 160 0.92 -0.96 4.07
N GLY A 161 1.71 -0.74 3.01
CA GLY A 161 1.22 -0.17 1.75
C GLY A 161 0.92 1.33 1.78
N THR A 162 1.18 2.05 2.88
CA THR A 162 1.03 3.51 2.94
C THR A 162 1.90 4.18 1.88
N ARG A 163 1.33 5.16 1.17
CA ARG A 163 2.01 5.94 0.15
C ARG A 163 2.27 7.36 0.61
N ILE A 164 3.52 7.80 0.48
CA ILE A 164 3.93 9.20 0.71
C ILE A 164 4.28 9.80 -0.65
N ARG A 165 3.72 10.96 -0.96
CA ARG A 165 4.00 11.71 -2.18
C ARG A 165 4.89 12.89 -1.86
N LEU A 166 6.01 12.98 -2.54
CA LEU A 166 6.86 14.18 -2.57
C LEU A 166 6.66 14.86 -3.92
N ALA A 167 5.94 15.99 -3.89
CA ALA A 167 5.57 16.72 -5.10
C ALA A 167 6.81 17.35 -5.75
N GLY A 168 6.96 17.13 -7.06
CA GLY A 168 8.05 17.70 -7.84
C GLY A 168 9.42 17.02 -7.67
N GLU A 169 9.50 15.90 -6.94
CA GLU A 169 10.73 15.13 -6.71
C GLU A 169 10.86 13.93 -7.67
N GLY A 170 10.08 13.90 -8.75
CA GLY A 170 10.21 12.95 -9.84
C GLY A 170 11.24 13.39 -10.89
N GLU A 171 11.20 12.77 -12.07
CA GLU A 171 12.08 13.16 -13.17
C GLU A 171 11.79 14.59 -13.68
N ALA A 172 12.83 15.27 -14.15
CA ALA A 172 12.65 16.55 -14.83
C ALA A 172 11.79 16.40 -16.08
N GLY A 173 10.91 17.36 -16.30
CA GLY A 173 10.13 17.44 -17.52
C GLY A 173 10.99 17.70 -18.76
N VAL A 174 10.43 17.39 -19.91
CA VAL A 174 11.09 17.63 -21.19
C VAL A 174 10.80 19.03 -21.67
N ARG A 175 11.80 19.72 -22.21
CA ARG A 175 11.69 21.07 -22.81
C ARG A 175 11.13 22.12 -21.85
N GLY A 176 11.53 22.08 -20.56
CA GLY A 176 11.02 23.00 -19.55
C GLY A 176 9.59 22.66 -19.08
N GLY A 177 9.17 21.42 -19.26
CA GLY A 177 7.98 20.88 -18.61
C GLY A 177 8.17 20.77 -17.10
N PRO A 178 7.08 20.70 -16.31
CA PRO A 178 7.18 20.51 -14.87
C PRO A 178 7.75 19.14 -14.53
N PRO A 179 8.42 18.96 -13.39
CA PRO A 179 8.89 17.66 -12.92
C PRO A 179 7.71 16.75 -12.58
N GLY A 180 7.98 15.45 -12.52
CA GLY A 180 7.10 14.46 -11.94
C GLY A 180 7.10 14.50 -10.42
N ASP A 181 6.45 13.54 -9.80
CA ASP A 181 6.42 13.35 -8.36
C ASP A 181 7.15 12.06 -7.97
N LEU A 182 7.62 12.01 -6.71
CA LEU A 182 8.13 10.78 -6.13
C LEU A 182 7.08 10.17 -5.22
N TYR A 183 6.75 8.91 -5.45
CA TYR A 183 5.88 8.11 -4.61
C TYR A 183 6.70 7.09 -3.83
N ILE A 184 6.66 7.19 -2.51
CA ILE A 184 7.30 6.27 -1.59
C ILE A 184 6.23 5.31 -1.07
N PHE A 185 6.46 4.01 -1.27
CA PHE A 185 5.60 2.95 -0.78
C PHE A 185 6.27 2.33 0.44
N LEU A 186 5.58 2.41 1.57
CA LEU A 186 6.06 1.83 2.81
C LEU A 186 5.63 0.36 2.90
N SER A 187 6.54 -0.50 3.31
CA SER A 187 6.25 -1.88 3.70
C SER A 187 6.75 -2.14 5.11
N LEU A 188 5.92 -2.79 5.92
CA LEU A 188 6.26 -3.16 7.29
C LEU A 188 6.97 -4.51 7.31
N THR A 189 8.14 -4.57 7.93
CA THR A 189 8.81 -5.85 8.18
C THR A 189 8.06 -6.64 9.24
N ALA A 190 8.00 -7.98 9.08
CA ALA A 190 7.40 -8.84 10.07
C ALA A 190 8.14 -8.72 11.40
N HIS A 191 7.38 -8.52 12.49
CA HIS A 191 7.96 -8.39 13.82
C HIS A 191 8.01 -9.75 14.54
N GLN A 192 9.04 -9.94 15.37
CA GLN A 192 9.29 -11.22 16.06
C GLN A 192 8.17 -11.62 17.04
N PHE A 193 7.58 -10.66 17.74
CA PHE A 193 6.61 -10.90 18.81
C PHE A 193 5.20 -10.42 18.47
N PHE A 194 5.09 -9.34 17.70
CA PHE A 194 3.84 -8.66 17.45
C PHE A 194 3.31 -8.92 16.05
N GLN A 195 2.01 -9.14 15.97
CA GLN A 195 1.23 -9.08 14.74
C GLN A 195 0.30 -7.89 14.82
N ARG A 196 0.33 -7.03 13.82
CA ARG A 196 -0.51 -5.84 13.75
C ARG A 196 -1.82 -6.15 13.03
N ASP A 197 -2.92 -5.69 13.59
CA ASP A 197 -4.25 -5.69 12.98
C ASP A 197 -4.88 -4.30 13.13
N GLY A 198 -4.82 -3.49 12.07
CA GLY A 198 -5.19 -2.08 12.15
C GLY A 198 -4.37 -1.31 13.19
N ALA A 199 -5.02 -0.80 14.22
CA ALA A 199 -4.36 -0.12 15.34
C ALA A 199 -3.98 -1.07 16.49
N ASP A 200 -4.49 -2.30 16.48
CA ASP A 200 -4.25 -3.25 17.56
C ASP A 200 -3.01 -4.10 17.31
N LEU A 201 -2.39 -4.53 18.40
CA LEU A 201 -1.26 -5.44 18.40
C LEU A 201 -1.64 -6.76 19.06
N HIS A 202 -1.26 -7.87 18.43
CA HIS A 202 -1.44 -9.20 18.95
C HIS A 202 -0.09 -9.84 19.27
N CYS A 203 -0.01 -10.43 20.48
CA CYS A 203 1.19 -11.11 20.95
C CYS A 203 0.81 -12.47 21.51
N ARG A 204 1.58 -13.51 21.19
CA ARG A 204 1.42 -14.85 21.76
C ARG A 204 2.49 -15.08 22.80
N VAL A 205 2.07 -15.47 24.00
CA VAL A 205 2.98 -15.67 25.13
C VAL A 205 2.78 -17.07 25.71
N PRO A 206 3.83 -17.90 25.69
CA PRO A 206 3.79 -19.19 26.38
C PRO A 206 3.82 -18.98 27.89
N ILE A 207 2.94 -19.66 28.61
CA ILE A 207 2.93 -19.68 30.08
C ILE A 207 2.95 -21.12 30.57
N SER A 208 3.56 -21.33 31.74
CA SER A 208 3.58 -22.68 32.32
C SER A 208 2.18 -23.17 32.70
N MET A 209 1.96 -24.47 32.62
CA MET A 209 0.70 -25.06 33.09
C MET A 209 0.42 -24.74 34.55
N VAL A 210 1.47 -24.60 35.38
CA VAL A 210 1.34 -24.26 36.80
C VAL A 210 0.79 -22.85 36.96
N THR A 211 1.35 -21.87 36.21
CA THR A 211 0.83 -20.50 36.21
C THR A 211 -0.61 -20.45 35.69
N ALA A 212 -0.92 -21.23 34.66
CA ALA A 212 -2.28 -21.28 34.13
C ALA A 212 -3.28 -21.89 35.14
N ALA A 213 -2.88 -22.92 35.88
CA ALA A 213 -3.73 -23.60 36.85
C ALA A 213 -3.91 -22.78 38.15
N LEU A 214 -2.83 -22.26 38.70
CA LEU A 214 -2.84 -21.61 40.03
C LEU A 214 -3.07 -20.10 39.94
N GLY A 215 -2.94 -19.53 38.76
CA GLY A 215 -2.86 -18.08 38.56
C GLY A 215 -1.45 -17.55 38.82
N GLY A 216 -1.26 -16.30 38.51
CA GLY A 216 0.02 -15.63 38.66
C GLY A 216 0.09 -14.33 37.85
N GLU A 217 1.28 -13.86 37.61
CA GLU A 217 1.54 -12.72 36.74
C GLU A 217 2.78 -12.97 35.90
N PHE A 218 2.83 -12.38 34.73
CA PHE A 218 4.00 -12.39 33.86
C PHE A 218 4.17 -11.01 33.20
N GLU A 219 5.37 -10.73 32.75
CA GLU A 219 5.69 -9.49 32.05
C GLU A 219 5.75 -9.73 30.54
N VAL A 220 5.19 -8.79 29.78
CA VAL A 220 5.25 -8.78 28.31
C VAL A 220 5.90 -7.51 27.83
N PRO A 221 6.71 -7.57 26.76
CA PRO A 221 7.22 -6.37 26.13
C PRO A 221 6.07 -5.57 25.51
N THR A 222 6.25 -4.27 25.42
CA THR A 222 5.38 -3.36 24.69
C THR A 222 6.13 -2.72 23.54
N ILE A 223 5.41 -2.25 22.52
CA ILE A 223 6.01 -1.70 21.29
C ILE A 223 6.87 -0.45 21.55
N ASP A 224 6.59 0.27 22.63
CA ASP A 224 7.36 1.42 23.12
C ASP A 224 8.65 1.01 23.85
N LYS A 225 9.07 -0.26 23.74
CA LYS A 225 10.23 -0.86 24.43
C LYS A 225 10.10 -0.90 25.95
N GLY A 226 8.90 -0.73 26.46
CA GLY A 226 8.57 -0.92 27.88
C GLY A 226 8.20 -2.36 28.18
N GLN A 227 7.72 -2.57 29.39
CA GLN A 227 7.15 -3.84 29.86
C GLN A 227 5.85 -3.58 30.58
N THR A 228 4.93 -4.52 30.54
CA THR A 228 3.68 -4.46 31.28
C THR A 228 3.36 -5.80 31.91
N LYS A 229 2.77 -5.77 33.09
CA LYS A 229 2.37 -6.97 33.84
C LYS A 229 0.98 -7.41 33.45
N VAL A 230 0.83 -8.71 33.21
CA VAL A 230 -0.44 -9.35 32.90
C VAL A 230 -0.78 -10.30 34.06
N LYS A 231 -1.91 -10.07 34.71
CA LYS A 231 -2.43 -10.97 35.75
C LYS A 231 -3.19 -12.12 35.10
N VAL A 232 -2.82 -13.34 35.45
CA VAL A 232 -3.44 -14.60 35.00
C VAL A 232 -4.33 -15.11 36.11
N PRO A 233 -5.65 -15.15 35.94
CA PRO A 233 -6.52 -15.83 36.88
C PRO A 233 -6.27 -17.34 36.92
N ALA A 234 -6.47 -17.95 38.07
CA ALA A 234 -6.41 -19.41 38.20
C ALA A 234 -7.42 -20.10 37.25
N GLY A 235 -7.02 -21.25 36.69
CA GLY A 235 -7.82 -21.99 35.71
C GLY A 235 -7.85 -21.36 34.32
N THR A 236 -6.87 -20.51 33.97
CA THR A 236 -6.76 -19.91 32.64
C THR A 236 -6.46 -20.98 31.61
N GLN A 237 -7.31 -21.07 30.59
CA GLN A 237 -7.15 -22.01 29.47
C GLN A 237 -6.25 -21.45 28.36
N SER A 238 -5.68 -22.34 27.56
CA SER A 238 -4.90 -21.97 26.38
C SER A 238 -5.78 -21.16 25.42
N SER A 239 -5.16 -20.22 24.69
CA SER A 239 -5.81 -19.30 23.75
C SER A 239 -6.65 -18.18 24.39
N ARG A 240 -6.70 -18.09 25.72
CA ARG A 240 -7.33 -16.94 26.39
C ARG A 240 -6.59 -15.67 26.04
N ARG A 241 -7.35 -14.59 25.78
CA ARG A 241 -6.81 -13.27 25.42
C ARG A 241 -6.99 -12.28 26.58
N PHE A 242 -5.93 -11.53 26.81
CA PHE A 242 -5.92 -10.41 27.76
C PHE A 242 -5.74 -9.12 26.99
N ARG A 243 -6.64 -8.16 27.17
CA ARG A 243 -6.58 -6.83 26.57
C ARG A 243 -5.80 -5.89 27.47
N ILE A 244 -4.83 -5.21 26.90
CA ILE A 244 -4.07 -4.15 27.55
C ILE A 244 -4.38 -2.86 26.80
N ALA A 245 -5.14 -1.99 27.46
CA ALA A 245 -5.64 -0.78 26.83
C ALA A 245 -4.51 0.19 26.46
N SER A 246 -4.64 0.84 25.32
CA SER A 246 -3.73 1.89 24.81
C SER A 246 -2.27 1.46 24.69
N LYS A 247 -2.02 0.17 24.41
CA LYS A 247 -0.68 -0.39 24.16
C LYS A 247 -0.53 -0.95 22.74
N GLY A 248 -1.43 -0.57 21.84
CA GLY A 248 -1.35 -0.85 20.41
C GLY A 248 -0.60 0.23 19.63
N MET A 249 -0.89 0.33 18.34
CA MET A 249 -0.32 1.32 17.43
C MET A 249 -1.08 2.64 17.49
N PRO A 250 -0.42 3.79 17.29
CA PRO A 250 -1.11 5.05 17.12
C PRO A 250 -1.93 5.05 15.82
N VAL A 251 -3.07 5.71 15.85
CA VAL A 251 -3.91 5.89 14.66
C VAL A 251 -3.42 7.12 13.89
N LEU A 252 -3.13 6.94 12.60
CA LEU A 252 -2.62 8.00 11.74
C LEU A 252 -3.51 9.26 11.80
N ARG A 253 -2.92 10.42 12.03
CA ARG A 253 -3.61 11.72 12.17
C ARG A 253 -4.62 11.80 13.31
N SER A 254 -4.54 10.93 14.29
CA SER A 254 -5.39 10.94 15.49
C SER A 254 -4.52 10.93 16.75
N ARG A 255 -5.14 11.22 17.89
CA ARG A 255 -4.52 11.05 19.23
C ARG A 255 -4.86 9.69 19.84
N GLN A 256 -5.58 8.86 19.11
CA GLN A 256 -6.00 7.55 19.58
C GLN A 256 -4.87 6.54 19.39
N THR A 257 -4.78 5.61 20.34
CA THR A 257 -3.88 4.47 20.28
C THR A 257 -4.74 3.22 20.42
N GLY A 258 -4.45 2.20 19.64
CA GLY A 258 -5.10 0.89 19.73
C GLY A 258 -4.70 0.14 21.00
N ASP A 259 -5.14 -1.08 21.11
CA ASP A 259 -4.90 -1.94 22.26
C ASP A 259 -3.90 -3.05 21.93
N MET A 260 -3.34 -3.65 22.97
CA MET A 260 -2.54 -4.84 22.82
C MET A 260 -3.30 -6.06 23.36
N TYR A 261 -3.41 -7.11 22.56
CA TYR A 261 -4.03 -8.37 22.93
C TYR A 261 -2.97 -9.43 23.13
N VAL A 262 -2.85 -9.90 24.36
CA VAL A 262 -1.93 -10.97 24.74
C VAL A 262 -2.70 -12.27 24.77
N GLN A 263 -2.41 -13.17 23.83
CA GLN A 263 -2.96 -14.52 23.78
C GLN A 263 -2.00 -15.48 24.49
N VAL A 264 -2.45 -16.07 25.57
CA VAL A 264 -1.63 -17.06 26.28
C VAL A 264 -1.73 -18.43 25.62
N VAL A 265 -0.60 -19.14 25.57
CA VAL A 265 -0.50 -20.52 25.14
C VAL A 265 0.04 -21.31 26.32
N VAL A 266 -0.76 -22.24 26.85
CA VAL A 266 -0.32 -23.07 27.96
C VAL A 266 0.66 -24.09 27.44
N GLU A 267 1.89 -24.04 27.95
CA GLU A 267 2.95 -24.97 27.57
C GLU A 267 2.92 -26.21 28.48
N THR A 268 2.85 -27.37 27.86
CA THR A 268 3.02 -28.65 28.55
C THR A 268 4.50 -28.92 28.77
N PRO A 269 4.94 -29.15 30.02
CA PRO A 269 6.35 -29.31 30.32
C PRO A 269 6.93 -30.56 29.66
N GLN A 270 8.15 -30.45 29.16
CA GLN A 270 8.92 -31.53 28.54
C GLN A 270 10.16 -31.86 29.38
N ASN A 271 10.78 -33.01 29.14
CA ASN A 271 12.01 -33.43 29.82
C ASN A 271 11.90 -33.43 31.36
N LEU A 272 10.80 -33.97 31.88
CA LEU A 272 10.51 -34.04 33.30
C LEU A 272 11.51 -34.92 34.06
N THR A 273 11.98 -34.45 35.19
CA THR A 273 12.73 -35.27 36.16
C THR A 273 11.81 -36.33 36.78
N LYS A 274 12.38 -37.42 37.33
CA LYS A 274 11.62 -38.46 38.01
C LYS A 274 10.69 -37.89 39.08
N LYS A 275 11.19 -36.94 39.87
CA LYS A 275 10.40 -36.32 40.93
C LYS A 275 9.21 -35.52 40.40
N GLN A 276 9.39 -34.79 39.29
CA GLN A 276 8.28 -34.06 38.64
C GLN A 276 7.22 -35.02 38.09
N GLN A 277 7.66 -36.16 37.51
CA GLN A 277 6.72 -37.19 37.04
C GLN A 277 5.91 -37.78 38.19
N GLU A 278 6.56 -38.09 39.34
CA GLU A 278 5.87 -38.57 40.52
C GLU A 278 4.80 -37.59 41.02
N LEU A 279 5.13 -36.28 41.11
CA LEU A 279 4.21 -35.23 41.53
C LEU A 279 3.02 -35.09 40.58
N LEU A 280 3.24 -35.20 39.27
CA LEU A 280 2.16 -35.14 38.27
C LEU A 280 1.26 -36.39 38.35
N MET A 281 1.83 -37.56 38.58
CA MET A 281 1.04 -38.79 38.83
C MET A 281 0.22 -38.71 40.14
N GLU A 282 0.76 -38.08 41.17
CA GLU A 282 0.02 -37.82 42.40
C GLU A 282 -1.12 -36.85 42.19
N PHE A 283 -0.86 -35.73 41.46
CA PHE A 283 -1.90 -34.78 41.07
C PHE A 283 -3.01 -35.45 40.28
N GLU A 284 -2.69 -36.35 39.33
CA GLU A 284 -3.67 -37.06 38.50
C GLU A 284 -4.56 -37.96 39.38
N LYS A 285 -4.00 -38.65 40.38
CA LYS A 285 -4.77 -39.51 41.30
C LYS A 285 -5.75 -38.69 42.16
N LEU A 286 -5.40 -37.44 42.48
CA LEU A 286 -6.25 -36.54 43.27
C LEU A 286 -7.25 -35.78 42.39
N SER A 287 -7.09 -35.84 41.09
CA SER A 287 -7.94 -35.13 40.15
C SER A 287 -9.32 -35.76 40.04
N SER A 288 -10.33 -34.95 39.86
CA SER A 288 -11.74 -35.37 39.73
C SER A 288 -12.36 -34.69 38.50
N GLY A 289 -13.60 -35.10 38.15
CA GLY A 289 -14.35 -34.42 37.09
C GLY A 289 -14.58 -32.91 37.33
N ALA A 290 -14.55 -32.47 38.58
CA ALA A 290 -14.63 -31.08 38.92
C ALA A 290 -13.31 -30.32 38.61
N THR A 291 -12.17 -31.00 38.66
CA THR A 291 -10.86 -30.47 38.34
C THR A 291 -10.65 -30.32 36.82
N GLN A 292 -11.27 -31.20 36.04
CA GLN A 292 -11.19 -31.23 34.58
C GLN A 292 -12.58 -31.30 33.93
N PRO A 293 -13.39 -30.22 34.05
CA PRO A 293 -14.81 -30.27 33.66
C PRO A 293 -15.04 -30.45 32.15
N GLU A 294 -14.17 -29.94 31.29
CA GLU A 294 -14.29 -30.12 29.86
C GLU A 294 -14.06 -31.56 29.41
N ALA A 295 -13.02 -32.21 29.97
CA ALA A 295 -12.74 -33.60 29.68
C ALA A 295 -13.88 -34.50 30.20
N ALA A 296 -14.33 -34.29 31.47
CA ALA A 296 -15.44 -35.02 32.03
C ALA A 296 -16.75 -34.86 31.24
N GLY A 297 -17.05 -33.62 30.83
CA GLY A 297 -18.21 -33.29 29.99
C GLY A 297 -18.17 -33.94 28.61
N PHE A 298 -16.99 -33.97 27.97
CA PHE A 298 -16.80 -34.64 26.70
C PHE A 298 -17.01 -36.15 26.80
N PHE A 299 -16.37 -36.81 27.75
CA PHE A 299 -16.50 -38.25 27.91
C PHE A 299 -17.90 -38.68 28.36
N SER A 300 -18.63 -37.86 29.10
CA SER A 300 -20.06 -38.11 29.38
C SER A 300 -20.88 -38.14 28.10
N LYS A 301 -20.74 -37.12 27.25
CA LYS A 301 -21.43 -37.05 25.95
C LYS A 301 -21.08 -38.24 25.04
N VAL A 302 -19.83 -38.66 25.04
CA VAL A 302 -19.40 -39.85 24.28
C VAL A 302 -20.09 -41.14 24.79
N LYS A 303 -20.21 -41.32 26.11
CA LYS A 303 -20.94 -42.43 26.70
C LYS A 303 -22.41 -42.41 26.29
N ASP A 304 -23.06 -41.25 26.35
CA ASP A 304 -24.47 -41.09 25.96
C ASP A 304 -24.67 -41.37 24.46
N PHE A 305 -23.75 -40.98 23.61
CA PHE A 305 -23.80 -41.24 22.17
C PHE A 305 -23.74 -42.73 21.84
N PHE A 306 -22.89 -43.47 22.53
CA PHE A 306 -22.79 -44.92 22.33
C PHE A 306 -23.85 -45.71 23.13
N GLY A 307 -24.30 -45.20 24.28
CA GLY A 307 -25.33 -45.82 25.09
C GLY A 307 -26.73 -45.78 24.47
N SER A 308 -27.03 -44.79 23.63
CA SER A 308 -28.29 -44.69 22.91
C SER A 308 -28.43 -45.63 21.70
N ARG A 309 -27.43 -46.47 21.40
CA ARG A 309 -27.46 -47.47 20.33
C ARG A 309 -27.84 -48.88 20.79
N SER A 310 -28.29 -49.05 22.03
CA SER A 310 -28.69 -50.34 22.59
C SER A 310 -30.20 -50.32 22.91
N VAL A 311 -31.05 -50.26 21.85
CA VAL A 311 -32.46 -50.70 21.90
C VAL A 311 -32.82 -51.27 20.54
#